data_3ad5b6bf8208e15d5b5cc03c17b32f7c
#
_entry.id   3ad5b6bf8208e15d5b5cc03c17b32f7c
#
_cell.length_a   1.000
_cell.length_b   1.000
_cell.length_c   1.000
_cell.angle_alpha   90.00
_cell.angle_beta   90.00
_cell.angle_gamma   90.00
#
_symmetry.space_group_name_H-M   'P 1'
#
loop_
_entity.id
_entity.type
_entity.pdbx_description
1 polymer ?
#
loop_
_entity_poly.entity_id
_entity_poly.type
_entity_poly.pdbx_seq_one_letter_code
_entity_poly.pdbx_strand_id
1 'polypeptide(L)'
;MKVDKIIALIKERVGSNSELPGWKSHKKMAVIPINSITEKAFIPPKDAKQASVSIILFEENNQLFFLLTKRTDNVEHHKGQVSLPGGAIDKNETAQNASLRETNEEIGIDSSTLKSLGQLSSLYTPVSYFNIHVFLWYSK
;
A
#
# COMPACT_ATOMS: atom_id res chain seq x y z
N MET A 1 18.52 -9.42 14.40
CA MET A 1 18.09 -10.44 13.38
C MET A 1 18.52 -9.88 12.03
N LYS A 2 19.17 -10.67 11.16
CA LYS A 2 19.61 -10.17 9.85
C LYS A 2 18.40 -9.80 8.99
N VAL A 3 18.51 -8.72 8.21
CA VAL A 3 17.42 -8.20 7.37
C VAL A 3 16.86 -9.27 6.43
N ASP A 4 17.72 -10.07 5.79
CA ASP A 4 17.28 -11.17 4.91
C ASP A 4 16.30 -12.13 5.59
N LYS A 5 16.51 -12.44 6.88
CA LYS A 5 15.61 -13.31 7.65
C LYS A 5 14.24 -12.64 7.87
N ILE A 6 14.24 -11.33 8.11
CA ILE A 6 12.99 -10.55 8.25
C ILE A 6 12.23 -10.56 6.94
N ILE A 7 12.90 -10.29 5.81
CA ILE A 7 12.29 -10.29 4.48
C ILE A 7 11.72 -11.66 4.12
N ALA A 8 12.43 -12.74 4.43
CA ALA A 8 11.93 -14.11 4.21
C ALA A 8 10.65 -14.39 5.02
N LEU A 9 10.61 -14.01 6.30
CA LEU A 9 9.43 -14.16 7.15
C LEU A 9 8.24 -13.33 6.67
N ILE A 10 8.49 -12.09 6.24
CA ILE A 10 7.45 -11.23 5.65
C ILE A 10 6.88 -11.89 4.41
N LYS A 11 7.74 -12.33 3.48
CA LYS A 11 7.31 -12.98 2.24
C LYS A 11 6.51 -14.25 2.50
N GLU A 12 6.94 -15.09 3.42
CA GLU A 12 6.21 -16.27 3.84
C GLU A 12 4.83 -15.91 4.39
N ARG A 13 4.75 -14.92 5.29
CA ARG A 13 3.50 -14.51 5.93
C ARG A 13 2.50 -13.87 4.96
N VAL A 14 2.97 -13.01 4.07
CA VAL A 14 2.12 -12.29 3.11
C VAL A 14 1.79 -13.16 1.89
N GLY A 15 2.74 -14.01 1.45
CA GLY A 15 2.58 -14.89 0.28
C GLY A 15 1.90 -16.23 0.59
N SER A 16 1.78 -16.62 1.87
CA SER A 16 1.03 -17.81 2.26
C SER A 16 -0.47 -17.57 2.09
N ASN A 17 -1.23 -18.64 1.79
CA ASN A 17 -2.70 -18.60 1.80
C ASN A 17 -3.29 -18.34 3.21
N SER A 18 -2.48 -17.86 4.16
CA SER A 18 -2.94 -17.48 5.49
C SER A 18 -3.81 -16.23 5.39
N GLU A 19 -4.97 -16.27 6.03
CA GLU A 19 -5.89 -15.15 6.07
C GLU A 19 -5.20 -13.94 6.72
N LEU A 20 -5.06 -12.85 5.94
CA LEU A 20 -4.55 -11.58 6.46
C LEU A 20 -5.61 -10.93 7.36
N PRO A 21 -5.20 -10.18 8.41
CA PRO A 21 -6.12 -9.69 9.45
C PRO A 21 -7.18 -8.69 8.96
N GLY A 22 -6.99 -8.08 7.80
CA GLY A 22 -7.97 -7.22 7.14
C GLY A 22 -8.62 -6.21 8.08
N TRP A 23 -9.95 -6.17 8.09
CA TRP A 23 -10.74 -5.25 8.91
C TRP A 23 -10.37 -5.25 10.40
N LYS A 24 -10.05 -6.39 10.99
CA LYS A 24 -9.64 -6.48 12.41
C LYS A 24 -8.44 -5.60 12.73
N SER A 25 -7.55 -5.41 11.77
CA SER A 25 -6.39 -4.50 11.90
C SER A 25 -6.73 -3.09 11.47
N HIS A 26 -7.45 -2.90 10.36
CA HIS A 26 -7.81 -1.59 9.83
C HIS A 26 -8.60 -0.76 10.82
N LYS A 27 -9.57 -1.35 11.53
CA LYS A 27 -10.40 -0.66 12.52
C LYS A 27 -9.61 -0.02 13.67
N LYS A 28 -8.40 -0.52 13.99
CA LYS A 28 -7.55 0.04 15.04
C LYS A 28 -7.01 1.42 14.68
N MET A 29 -6.94 1.73 13.38
CA MET A 29 -6.44 2.99 12.83
C MET A 29 -7.55 3.85 12.20
N ALA A 30 -8.81 3.43 12.31
CA ALA A 30 -9.92 4.18 11.76
C ALA A 30 -10.12 5.50 12.53
N VAL A 31 -10.22 6.59 11.78
CA VAL A 31 -10.39 7.96 12.32
C VAL A 31 -11.79 8.19 12.93
N ILE A 32 -12.75 7.30 12.64
CA ILE A 32 -14.14 7.45 13.03
C ILE A 32 -14.43 6.60 14.28
N PRO A 33 -15.23 7.10 15.25
CA PRO A 33 -15.56 6.33 16.45
C PRO A 33 -16.15 4.97 16.07
N ILE A 34 -15.48 3.92 16.49
CA ILE A 34 -15.75 2.51 16.13
C ILE A 34 -17.18 2.08 16.51
N ASN A 35 -17.78 2.73 17.49
CA ASN A 35 -19.10 2.37 18.04
C ASN A 35 -20.28 2.66 17.07
N SER A 36 -20.07 3.42 16.00
CA SER A 36 -21.10 3.82 15.04
C SER A 36 -20.94 3.21 13.63
N ILE A 37 -19.82 2.51 13.35
CA ILE A 37 -19.53 2.02 12.01
C ILE A 37 -19.41 0.50 12.00
N THR A 38 -20.31 -0.12 11.26
CA THR A 38 -20.29 -1.56 11.03
C THR A 38 -19.20 -1.91 10.02
N GLU A 39 -18.67 -3.12 10.11
CA GLU A 39 -17.73 -3.70 9.11
C GLU A 39 -18.24 -3.52 7.66
N LYS A 40 -19.57 -3.56 7.47
CA LYS A 40 -20.22 -3.36 6.16
C LYS A 40 -19.88 -2.02 5.50
N ALA A 41 -19.63 -0.96 6.28
CA ALA A 41 -19.26 0.34 5.73
C ALA A 41 -17.87 0.36 5.07
N PHE A 42 -17.05 -0.65 5.31
CA PHE A 42 -15.71 -0.82 4.73
C PHE A 42 -15.63 -1.92 3.68
N ILE A 43 -16.77 -2.50 3.30
CA ILE A 43 -16.85 -3.38 2.13
C ILE A 43 -16.99 -2.48 0.90
N PRO A 44 -16.05 -2.54 -0.06
CA PRO A 44 -16.13 -1.71 -1.25
C PRO A 44 -17.36 -2.07 -2.08
N PRO A 45 -18.19 -1.10 -2.50
CA PRO A 45 -19.23 -1.35 -3.47
C PRO A 45 -18.63 -1.74 -4.83
N LYS A 46 -19.44 -2.37 -5.70
CA LYS A 46 -18.96 -2.89 -6.99
C LYS A 46 -18.39 -1.81 -7.92
N ASP A 47 -18.88 -0.60 -7.80
CA ASP A 47 -18.48 0.58 -8.58
C ASP A 47 -17.45 1.46 -7.87
N ALA A 48 -16.89 1.00 -6.74
CA ALA A 48 -15.80 1.71 -6.06
C ALA A 48 -14.63 1.92 -7.02
N LYS A 49 -14.07 3.13 -6.99
CA LYS A 49 -12.84 3.44 -7.72
C LYS A 49 -11.71 2.56 -7.22
N GLN A 50 -10.83 2.15 -8.11
CA GLN A 50 -9.72 1.29 -7.76
C GLN A 50 -8.42 2.10 -7.74
N ALA A 51 -7.62 1.90 -6.70
CA ALA A 51 -6.29 2.49 -6.58
C ALA A 51 -5.29 1.44 -6.09
N SER A 52 -4.01 1.70 -6.33
CA SER A 52 -2.93 0.83 -5.89
C SER A 52 -1.82 1.64 -5.25
N VAL A 53 -1.25 1.14 -4.17
CA VAL A 53 -0.13 1.76 -3.46
C VAL A 53 0.97 0.74 -3.20
N SER A 54 2.21 1.23 -3.09
CA SER A 54 3.40 0.45 -2.82
C SER A 54 3.96 0.73 -1.42
N ILE A 55 4.21 -0.33 -0.64
CA ILE A 55 5.09 -0.28 0.51
C ILE A 55 6.43 -0.85 0.05
N ILE A 56 7.45 -0.02 -0.08
CA ILE A 56 8.77 -0.40 -0.57
C ILE A 56 9.71 -0.49 0.63
N LEU A 57 10.13 -1.71 0.93
CA LEU A 57 11.14 -1.98 1.95
C LEU A 57 12.52 -1.94 1.33
N PHE A 58 13.50 -1.39 2.03
CA PHE A 58 14.91 -1.41 1.64
C PHE A 58 15.82 -1.50 2.86
N GLU A 59 17.04 -1.96 2.64
CA GLU A 59 18.05 -2.11 3.69
C GLU A 59 19.08 -1.01 3.60
N GLU A 60 19.37 -0.40 4.73
CA GLU A 60 20.49 0.51 4.91
C GLU A 60 21.15 0.24 6.27
N ASN A 61 22.47 0.10 6.31
CA ASN A 61 23.26 -0.15 7.54
C ASN A 61 22.70 -1.30 8.39
N ASN A 62 22.30 -2.41 7.76
CA ASN A 62 21.69 -3.58 8.40
C ASN A 62 20.40 -3.28 9.18
N GLN A 63 19.71 -2.23 8.79
CA GLN A 63 18.38 -1.84 9.27
C GLN A 63 17.39 -1.84 8.11
N LEU A 64 16.13 -2.20 8.41
CA LEU A 64 15.06 -2.21 7.43
C LEU A 64 14.26 -0.91 7.53
N PHE A 65 14.11 -0.24 6.40
CA PHE A 65 13.33 0.97 6.24
C PHE A 65 12.19 0.75 5.25
N PHE A 66 11.22 1.64 5.24
CA PHE A 66 10.26 1.75 4.16
C PHE A 66 10.20 3.18 3.65
N LEU A 67 9.84 3.32 2.38
CA LEU A 67 9.83 4.59 1.68
C LEU A 67 8.48 5.28 1.83
N LEU A 68 8.53 6.61 2.05
CA LEU A 68 7.39 7.51 1.98
C LEU A 68 7.71 8.67 1.04
N THR A 69 6.70 9.14 0.33
CA THR A 69 6.77 10.36 -0.48
C THR A 69 6.24 11.55 0.32
N LYS A 70 6.82 12.72 0.09
CA LYS A 70 6.29 13.99 0.62
C LYS A 70 5.93 14.90 -0.55
N ARG A 71 4.68 15.30 -0.65
CA ARG A 71 4.25 16.26 -1.67
C ARG A 71 4.95 17.59 -1.49
N THR A 72 5.36 18.20 -2.60
CA THR A 72 5.99 19.51 -2.60
C THR A 72 5.00 20.60 -2.20
N ASP A 73 5.51 21.72 -1.67
CA ASP A 73 4.68 22.85 -1.25
C ASP A 73 4.06 23.65 -2.41
N ASN A 74 4.43 23.31 -3.67
CA ASN A 74 4.00 24.02 -4.87
C ASN A 74 2.68 23.53 -5.48
N VAL A 75 2.01 22.55 -4.87
CA VAL A 75 0.69 22.06 -5.32
C VAL A 75 -0.44 22.70 -4.53
N GLU A 76 -1.54 23.08 -5.20
CA GLU A 76 -2.68 23.78 -4.55
C GLU A 76 -3.39 22.95 -3.48
N HIS A 77 -3.37 21.63 -3.62
CA HIS A 77 -4.02 20.71 -2.69
C HIS A 77 -3.02 19.74 -2.03
N HIS A 78 -3.21 19.49 -0.73
CA HIS A 78 -2.43 18.52 0.05
C HIS A 78 -0.92 18.83 0.18
N LYS A 79 -0.56 20.11 0.35
CA LYS A 79 0.81 20.56 0.60
C LYS A 79 1.47 19.81 1.77
N GLY A 80 2.68 19.33 1.56
CA GLY A 80 3.48 18.68 2.60
C GLY A 80 2.94 17.34 3.09
N GLN A 81 1.88 16.80 2.48
CA GLN A 81 1.32 15.50 2.86
C GLN A 81 2.31 14.38 2.59
N VAL A 82 2.50 13.53 3.59
CA VAL A 82 3.30 12.31 3.48
C VAL A 82 2.39 11.14 3.10
N SER A 83 2.79 10.36 2.11
CA SER A 83 2.01 9.23 1.61
C SER A 83 2.92 8.09 1.12
N LEU A 84 2.32 6.92 0.93
CA LEU A 84 2.92 5.86 0.12
C LEU A 84 2.82 6.25 -1.37
N PRO A 85 3.80 5.87 -2.22
CA PRO A 85 3.68 6.05 -3.66
C PRO A 85 2.51 5.22 -4.19
N GLY A 86 1.71 5.81 -5.09
CA GLY A 86 0.56 5.13 -5.66
C GLY A 86 -0.50 6.08 -6.20
N GLY A 87 -1.47 5.50 -6.93
CA GLY A 87 -2.54 6.24 -7.59
C GLY A 87 -3.67 5.36 -8.11
N ALA A 88 -4.49 5.93 -8.97
CA ALA A 88 -5.60 5.23 -9.59
C ALA A 88 -5.13 4.13 -10.55
N ILE A 89 -5.89 3.05 -10.63
CA ILE A 89 -5.64 1.97 -11.59
C ILE A 89 -6.24 2.36 -12.93
N ASP A 90 -5.44 2.34 -13.98
CA ASP A 90 -5.86 2.66 -15.33
C ASP A 90 -6.70 1.54 -15.95
N LYS A 91 -7.46 1.89 -17.01
CA LYS A 91 -8.27 0.92 -17.74
C LYS A 91 -7.38 -0.17 -18.35
N ASN A 92 -7.74 -1.43 -18.10
CA ASN A 92 -7.01 -2.63 -18.54
C ASN A 92 -5.64 -2.85 -17.85
N GLU A 93 -5.39 -2.20 -16.73
CA GLU A 93 -4.21 -2.40 -15.92
C GLU A 93 -4.52 -3.29 -14.70
N THR A 94 -3.56 -4.13 -14.30
CA THR A 94 -3.68 -4.85 -13.02
C THR A 94 -3.29 -3.95 -11.86
N ALA A 95 -3.84 -4.20 -10.68
CA ALA A 95 -3.48 -3.43 -9.49
C ALA A 95 -1.97 -3.50 -9.18
N GLN A 96 -1.34 -4.65 -9.45
CA GLN A 96 0.11 -4.81 -9.27
C GLN A 96 0.91 -3.95 -10.25
N ASN A 97 0.51 -3.91 -11.53
CA ASN A 97 1.18 -3.07 -12.52
C ASN A 97 0.99 -1.59 -12.22
N ALA A 98 -0.21 -1.18 -11.79
CA ALA A 98 -0.47 0.19 -11.35
C ALA A 98 0.47 0.60 -10.20
N SER A 99 0.68 -0.27 -9.20
CA SER A 99 1.59 0.03 -8.09
C SER A 99 3.03 0.27 -8.57
N LEU A 100 3.50 -0.50 -9.57
CA LEU A 100 4.83 -0.36 -10.15
C LEU A 100 4.96 0.89 -11.03
N ARG A 101 3.96 1.17 -11.87
CA ARG A 101 3.90 2.36 -12.73
C ARG A 101 3.94 3.63 -11.89
N GLU A 102 3.05 3.75 -10.91
CA GLU A 102 2.97 4.91 -10.01
C GLU A 102 4.28 5.10 -9.22
N THR A 103 4.89 4.01 -8.76
CA THR A 103 6.21 4.04 -8.09
C THR A 103 7.28 4.61 -9.02
N ASN A 104 7.32 4.19 -10.29
CA ASN A 104 8.28 4.73 -11.24
C ASN A 104 8.00 6.21 -11.58
N GLU A 105 6.75 6.58 -11.78
CA GLU A 105 6.34 7.95 -12.12
C GLU A 105 6.61 8.94 -10.98
N GLU A 106 6.31 8.57 -9.73
CA GLU A 106 6.45 9.47 -8.58
C GLU A 106 7.87 9.57 -8.04
N ILE A 107 8.64 8.48 -8.07
CA ILE A 107 9.96 8.41 -7.39
C ILE A 107 11.07 7.84 -8.25
N GLY A 108 10.81 7.48 -9.51
CA GLY A 108 11.83 7.05 -10.47
C GLY A 108 12.44 5.67 -10.21
N ILE A 109 11.84 4.84 -9.34
CA ILE A 109 12.33 3.49 -9.08
C ILE A 109 11.92 2.57 -10.23
N ASP A 110 12.90 1.91 -10.86
CA ASP A 110 12.65 0.91 -11.89
C ASP A 110 12.05 -0.35 -11.28
N SER A 111 10.94 -0.81 -11.85
CA SER A 111 10.24 -2.01 -11.42
C SER A 111 11.11 -3.28 -11.43
N SER A 112 12.12 -3.33 -12.31
CA SER A 112 13.07 -4.45 -12.40
C SER A 112 13.93 -4.62 -11.13
N THR A 113 14.09 -3.56 -10.34
CA THR A 113 14.83 -3.56 -9.07
C THR A 113 13.98 -4.01 -7.88
N LEU A 114 12.67 -4.13 -8.06
CA LEU A 114 11.72 -4.46 -7.01
C LEU A 114 11.35 -5.94 -7.01
N LYS A 115 11.50 -6.59 -5.85
CA LYS A 115 11.06 -7.97 -5.62
C LYS A 115 9.72 -7.97 -4.91
N SER A 116 8.73 -8.65 -5.47
CA SER A 116 7.43 -8.80 -4.82
C SER A 116 7.55 -9.65 -3.56
N LEU A 117 7.02 -9.13 -2.46
CA LEU A 117 6.82 -9.87 -1.21
C LEU A 117 5.37 -10.34 -1.04
N GLY A 118 4.42 -9.72 -1.76
CA GLY A 118 3.02 -10.09 -1.78
C GLY A 118 2.08 -8.88 -1.71
N GLN A 119 0.79 -9.17 -1.56
CA GLN A 119 -0.27 -8.18 -1.43
C GLN A 119 -0.87 -8.24 -0.03
N LEU A 120 -1.05 -7.09 0.60
CA LEU A 120 -1.78 -6.96 1.86
C LEU A 120 -3.29 -6.88 1.63
N SER A 121 -4.06 -6.93 2.70
CA SER A 121 -5.52 -6.72 2.63
C SER A 121 -5.84 -5.35 2.03
N SER A 122 -6.74 -5.32 1.07
CA SER A 122 -7.22 -4.06 0.48
C SER A 122 -7.95 -3.22 1.52
N LEU A 123 -7.85 -1.90 1.37
CA LEU A 123 -8.48 -0.92 2.26
C LEU A 123 -9.48 -0.09 1.46
N TYR A 124 -10.76 -0.16 1.83
CA TYR A 124 -11.77 0.72 1.28
C TYR A 124 -11.87 2.01 2.11
N THR A 125 -11.87 3.15 1.44
CA THR A 125 -12.02 4.48 2.03
C THR A 125 -13.34 5.10 1.59
N PRO A 126 -14.41 5.07 2.43
CA PRO A 126 -15.74 5.57 2.05
C PRO A 126 -15.74 7.04 1.63
N VAL A 127 -14.91 7.88 2.26
CA VAL A 127 -14.85 9.32 1.99
C VAL A 127 -14.36 9.64 0.59
N SER A 128 -13.36 8.91 0.09
CA SER A 128 -12.80 9.10 -1.26
C SER A 128 -13.38 8.13 -2.29
N TYR A 129 -14.17 7.15 -1.84
CA TYR A 129 -14.78 6.10 -2.66
C TYR A 129 -13.76 5.21 -3.37
N PHE A 130 -12.56 5.06 -2.78
CA PHE A 130 -11.51 4.20 -3.32
C PHE A 130 -11.38 2.88 -2.56
N ASN A 131 -11.26 1.78 -3.31
CA ASN A 131 -10.74 0.52 -2.83
C ASN A 131 -9.25 0.45 -3.18
N ILE A 132 -8.39 0.47 -2.16
CA ILE A 132 -6.95 0.61 -2.30
C ILE A 132 -6.30 -0.77 -2.16
N HIS A 133 -5.62 -1.21 -3.20
CA HIS A 133 -4.78 -2.41 -3.22
C HIS A 133 -3.38 -2.06 -2.73
N VAL A 134 -2.86 -2.82 -1.76
CA VAL A 134 -1.57 -2.52 -1.13
C VAL A 134 -0.57 -3.62 -1.46
N PHE A 135 0.49 -3.27 -2.18
CA PHE A 135 1.57 -4.20 -2.54
C PHE A 135 2.81 -3.94 -1.71
N LEU A 136 3.46 -5.03 -1.33
CA LEU A 136 4.70 -5.00 -0.56
C LEU A 136 5.85 -5.42 -1.45
N TRP A 137 6.85 -4.54 -1.57
CA TRP A 137 8.03 -4.70 -2.40
C TRP A 137 9.30 -4.65 -1.57
N TYR A 138 10.34 -5.26 -2.05
CA TYR A 138 11.68 -5.14 -1.50
C TYR A 138 12.65 -4.69 -2.58
N SER A 139 13.34 -3.59 -2.32
CA SER A 139 14.44 -3.07 -3.12
C SER A 139 15.76 -3.45 -2.45
N LYS A 140 16.67 -4.03 -3.22
CA LYS A 140 17.98 -4.44 -2.71
C LYS A 140 19.05 -3.41 -3.06
#